data_4eb856df290a28f42fcfd1bb50cf8ae6
#
_entry.id   4eb856df290a28f42fcfd1bb50cf8ae6
#
_cell.length_a   1.000
_cell.length_b   1.000
_cell.length_c   1.000
_cell.angle_alpha   90.00
_cell.angle_beta   90.00
_cell.angle_gamma   90.00
#
_symmetry.space_group_name_H-M   'P 1'
#
loop_
_entity.id
_entity.type
_entity.pdbx_description
1 polymer ?
#
loop_
_entity_poly.entity_id
_entity_poly.type
_entity_poly.pdbx_seq_one_letter_code
_entity_poly.pdbx_strand_id
1 'polypeptide(L)'
;MHKIILVDDDRTNTTLISRLLEMDGFEVVACPDMERARLAAGNGADAFIIDCNLAHGDDGIELLKSIRNGMTEADPDIPVIMTSGDDSRGGNAEMAGATRFLVKPYSPGTLSTQLSELLEGG
;
A
#
# COMPACT_ATOMS: atom_id res chain seq x y z
N MET A 1 17.60 -1.05 3.14
CA MET A 1 16.54 -1.44 2.19
C MET A 1 15.18 -1.13 2.81
N HIS A 2 14.35 -0.36 2.09
CA HIS A 2 13.03 -0.02 2.61
C HIS A 2 12.06 -1.19 2.46
N LYS A 3 11.27 -1.43 3.48
CA LYS A 3 10.31 -2.53 3.53
C LYS A 3 8.90 -2.02 3.23
N ILE A 4 8.26 -2.61 2.22
CA ILE A 4 6.96 -2.22 1.74
C ILE A 4 5.96 -3.35 2.00
N ILE A 5 4.82 -3.03 2.61
CA ILE A 5 3.72 -3.99 2.74
C ILE A 5 2.74 -3.71 1.61
N LEU A 6 2.56 -4.70 0.73
CA LEU A 6 1.68 -4.61 -0.44
C LEU A 6 0.41 -5.41 -0.15
N VAL A 7 -0.72 -4.72 -0.06
CA VAL A 7 -2.01 -5.34 0.30
C VAL A 7 -2.91 -5.35 -0.92
N ASP A 8 -3.08 -6.52 -1.52
CA ASP A 8 -3.87 -6.72 -2.73
C ASP A 8 -4.19 -8.21 -2.82
N ASP A 9 -5.42 -8.55 -3.14
CA ASP A 9 -5.86 -9.95 -3.25
C ASP A 9 -5.59 -10.57 -4.62
N ASP A 10 -5.19 -9.78 -5.60
CA ASP A 10 -4.82 -10.28 -6.94
C ASP A 10 -3.40 -10.81 -6.93
N ARG A 11 -3.26 -12.13 -6.82
CA ARG A 11 -1.95 -12.78 -6.71
C ARG A 11 -1.03 -12.51 -7.91
N THR A 12 -1.59 -12.49 -9.12
CA THR A 12 -0.79 -12.22 -10.33
C THR A 12 -0.22 -10.81 -10.27
N ASN A 13 -1.04 -9.85 -9.91
CA ASN A 13 -0.64 -8.45 -9.80
C ASN A 13 0.42 -8.26 -8.70
N THR A 14 0.21 -8.86 -7.53
CA THR A 14 1.16 -8.73 -6.42
C THR A 14 2.50 -9.36 -6.73
N THR A 15 2.50 -10.49 -7.43
CA THR A 15 3.74 -11.14 -7.83
C THR A 15 4.55 -10.24 -8.77
N LEU A 16 3.88 -9.67 -9.77
CA LEU A 16 4.53 -8.78 -10.73
C LEU A 16 5.07 -7.53 -10.05
N ILE A 17 4.24 -6.85 -9.28
CA ILE A 17 4.63 -5.61 -8.60
C ILE A 17 5.77 -5.87 -7.60
N SER A 18 5.69 -6.96 -6.85
CA SER A 18 6.73 -7.31 -5.88
C SER A 18 8.08 -7.49 -6.56
N ARG A 19 8.11 -8.22 -7.68
CA ARG A 19 9.35 -8.44 -8.41
C ARG A 19 9.95 -7.13 -8.93
N LEU A 20 9.10 -6.26 -9.48
CA LEU A 20 9.58 -5.00 -10.03
C LEU A 20 10.11 -4.07 -8.94
N LEU A 21 9.45 -4.01 -7.79
CA LEU A 21 9.93 -3.22 -6.67
C LEU A 21 11.21 -3.80 -6.07
N GLU A 22 11.32 -5.12 -5.99
CA GLU A 22 12.53 -5.76 -5.50
C GLU A 22 13.73 -5.48 -6.41
N MET A 23 13.51 -5.41 -7.72
CA MET A 23 14.55 -5.04 -8.67
C MET A 23 15.04 -3.60 -8.44
N ASP A 24 14.17 -2.75 -7.91
CA ASP A 24 14.52 -1.37 -7.61
C ASP A 24 15.04 -1.18 -6.18
N GLY A 25 15.28 -2.27 -5.47
CA GLY A 25 15.92 -2.23 -4.16
C GLY A 25 14.98 -2.22 -2.95
N PHE A 26 13.69 -2.45 -3.15
CA PHE A 26 12.74 -2.54 -2.03
C PHE A 26 12.58 -3.98 -1.56
N GLU A 27 12.30 -4.15 -0.27
CA GLU A 27 11.87 -5.43 0.28
C GLU A 27 10.33 -5.39 0.32
N VAL A 28 9.67 -6.42 -0.23
CA VAL A 28 8.21 -6.41 -0.35
C VAL A 28 7.61 -7.60 0.40
N VAL A 29 6.61 -7.31 1.24
CA VAL A 29 5.81 -8.33 1.91
C VAL A 29 4.40 -8.22 1.32
N ALA A 30 3.99 -9.22 0.54
CA ALA A 30 2.68 -9.24 -0.09
C ALA A 30 1.66 -9.88 0.84
N CYS A 31 0.56 -9.19 1.08
CA CYS A 31 -0.51 -9.64 1.96
C CYS A 31 -1.84 -9.63 1.20
N PRO A 32 -2.56 -10.74 1.16
CA PRO A 32 -3.80 -10.81 0.37
C PRO A 32 -5.00 -10.18 1.08
N ASP A 33 -4.89 -9.88 2.37
CA ASP A 33 -6.00 -9.34 3.16
C ASP A 33 -5.50 -8.40 4.27
N MET A 34 -6.46 -7.74 4.91
CA MET A 34 -6.15 -6.76 5.95
C MET A 34 -5.56 -7.39 7.21
N GLU A 35 -6.01 -8.59 7.55
CA GLU A 35 -5.52 -9.27 8.75
C GLU A 35 -4.03 -9.58 8.64
N ARG A 36 -3.62 -10.13 7.50
CA ARG A 36 -2.20 -10.43 7.26
C ARG A 36 -1.37 -9.16 7.20
N ALA A 37 -1.94 -8.10 6.65
CA ALA A 37 -1.25 -6.81 6.61
C ALA A 37 -1.01 -6.27 8.03
N ARG A 38 -1.99 -6.39 8.93
CA ARG A 38 -1.83 -5.96 10.32
C ARG A 38 -0.76 -6.78 11.03
N LEU A 39 -0.74 -8.09 10.80
CA LEU A 39 0.29 -8.96 11.38
C LEU A 39 1.68 -8.59 10.84
N ALA A 40 1.78 -8.36 9.54
CA ALA A 40 3.06 -7.96 8.94
C ALA A 40 3.57 -6.63 9.49
N ALA A 41 2.67 -5.71 9.81
CA ALA A 41 3.04 -4.42 10.38
C ALA A 41 3.80 -4.57 11.72
N GLY A 42 3.54 -5.62 12.46
CA GLY A 42 4.23 -5.90 13.71
C GLY A 42 5.71 -6.20 13.54
N ASN A 43 6.15 -6.54 12.34
CA ASN A 43 7.56 -6.78 12.02
C ASN A 43 8.24 -5.56 11.40
N GLY A 44 7.56 -4.43 11.40
CA GLY A 44 8.09 -3.18 10.85
C GLY A 44 7.78 -3.00 9.37
N ALA A 45 7.62 -1.76 8.98
CA ALA A 45 7.41 -1.38 7.59
C ALA A 45 7.80 0.08 7.40
N ASP A 46 8.17 0.45 6.17
CA ASP A 46 8.49 1.83 5.83
C ASP A 46 7.36 2.49 5.05
N ALA A 47 6.53 1.70 4.36
CA ALA A 47 5.39 2.20 3.62
C ALA A 47 4.39 1.07 3.35
N PHE A 48 3.16 1.45 3.03
CA PHE A 48 2.13 0.52 2.58
C PHE A 48 1.68 0.89 1.18
N ILE A 49 1.32 -0.13 0.40
CA ILE A 49 0.57 0.01 -0.85
C ILE A 49 -0.70 -0.81 -0.64
N ILE A 50 -1.87 -0.18 -0.66
CA ILE A 50 -3.12 -0.85 -0.31
C ILE A 50 -4.14 -0.66 -1.43
N ASP A 51 -4.68 -1.77 -1.95
CA ASP A 51 -5.79 -1.72 -2.89
C ASP A 51 -7.06 -1.36 -2.14
N CYS A 52 -7.84 -0.43 -2.67
CA CYS A 52 -9.12 -0.05 -2.08
C CYS A 52 -10.10 -1.23 -2.06
N ASN A 53 -10.05 -2.09 -3.09
CA ASN A 53 -10.99 -3.20 -3.21
C ASN A 53 -10.28 -4.52 -2.92
N LEU A 54 -10.56 -5.10 -1.76
CA LEU A 54 -9.98 -6.37 -1.34
C LEU A 54 -11.01 -7.49 -1.43
N ALA A 55 -10.53 -8.74 -1.28
CA ALA A 55 -11.40 -9.92 -1.36
C ALA A 55 -12.51 -9.89 -0.31
N HIS A 56 -13.62 -10.55 -0.60
CA HIS A 56 -14.76 -10.71 0.31
C HIS A 56 -15.45 -9.39 0.66
N GLY A 57 -15.34 -8.38 -0.23
CA GLY A 57 -15.96 -7.09 0.00
C GLY A 57 -15.23 -6.21 1.00
N ASP A 58 -14.05 -6.59 1.44
CA ASP A 58 -13.25 -5.78 2.35
C ASP A 58 -12.78 -4.51 1.64
N ASP A 59 -12.77 -3.42 2.39
CA ASP A 59 -12.38 -2.11 1.87
C ASP A 59 -11.01 -1.71 2.43
N GLY A 60 -10.03 -1.57 1.53
CA GLY A 60 -8.67 -1.17 1.92
C GLY A 60 -8.62 0.17 2.62
N ILE A 61 -9.60 1.06 2.38
CA ILE A 61 -9.67 2.35 3.07
C ILE A 61 -9.87 2.15 4.57
N GLU A 62 -10.56 1.08 4.98
CA GLU A 62 -10.72 0.77 6.40
C GLU A 62 -9.39 0.43 7.06
N LEU A 63 -8.51 -0.27 6.33
CA LEU A 63 -7.16 -0.54 6.84
C LEU A 63 -6.38 0.78 6.98
N LEU A 64 -6.48 1.66 5.99
CA LEU A 64 -5.84 2.97 6.06
C LEU A 64 -6.31 3.75 7.29
N LYS A 65 -7.61 3.78 7.55
CA LYS A 65 -8.16 4.44 8.71
C LYS A 65 -7.61 3.85 10.01
N SER A 66 -7.50 2.53 10.08
CA SER A 66 -6.93 1.84 11.24
C SER A 66 -5.49 2.27 11.48
N ILE A 67 -4.69 2.37 10.41
CA ILE A 67 -3.30 2.82 10.51
C ILE A 67 -3.25 4.25 11.04
N ARG A 68 -4.03 5.15 10.47
CA ARG A 68 -4.03 6.58 10.84
C ARG A 68 -4.51 6.80 12.27
N ASN A 69 -5.37 5.93 12.77
CA ASN A 69 -5.91 6.02 14.14
C ASN A 69 -5.02 5.32 15.17
N GLY A 70 -3.86 4.80 14.76
CA GLY A 70 -2.94 4.15 15.68
C GLY A 70 -3.40 2.77 16.14
N MET A 71 -4.28 2.12 15.38
CA MET A 71 -4.85 0.83 15.73
C MET A 71 -4.03 -0.35 15.18
N THR A 72 -2.89 -0.07 14.56
CA THR A 72 -1.96 -1.09 14.08
C THR A 72 -0.59 -0.84 14.71
N GLU A 73 0.33 -1.79 14.52
CA GLU A 73 1.71 -1.64 14.99
C GLU A 73 2.51 -0.65 14.12
N ALA A 74 1.97 -0.22 12.99
CA ALA A 74 2.65 0.74 12.13
C ALA A 74 2.56 2.16 12.70
N ASP A 75 3.53 3.00 12.33
CA ASP A 75 3.48 4.42 12.63
C ASP A 75 2.21 5.01 12.02
N PRO A 76 1.38 5.72 12.78
CA PRO A 76 0.15 6.32 12.23
C PRO A 76 0.39 7.27 11.05
N ASP A 77 1.59 7.83 10.92
CA ASP A 77 1.95 8.75 9.84
C ASP A 77 2.71 8.07 8.70
N ILE A 78 2.81 6.75 8.73
CA ILE A 78 3.55 5.99 7.70
C ILE A 78 3.04 6.33 6.30
N PRO A 79 3.90 6.46 5.29
CA PRO A 79 3.45 6.68 3.92
C PRO A 79 2.55 5.53 3.46
N VAL A 80 1.39 5.88 2.90
CA VAL A 80 0.43 4.91 2.35
C VAL A 80 0.03 5.36 0.95
N ILE A 81 0.27 4.48 -0.03
CA ILE A 81 -0.21 4.67 -1.39
C ILE A 81 -1.45 3.78 -1.56
N MET A 82 -2.59 4.40 -1.83
CA MET A 82 -3.82 3.65 -2.12
C MET A 82 -3.93 3.47 -3.63
N THR A 83 -4.43 2.32 -4.06
CA THR A 83 -4.64 2.04 -5.47
C THR A 83 -6.07 1.56 -5.70
N SER A 84 -6.62 1.83 -6.89
CA SER A 84 -7.96 1.37 -7.24
C SER A 84 -8.13 1.38 -8.76
N GLY A 85 -8.97 0.50 -9.27
CA GLY A 85 -9.42 0.56 -10.65
C GLY A 85 -10.50 1.63 -10.87
N ASP A 86 -10.97 2.26 -9.80
CA ASP A 86 -12.03 3.25 -9.83
C ASP A 86 -11.49 4.58 -9.31
N ASP A 87 -11.33 5.56 -10.20
CA ASP A 87 -10.76 6.85 -9.83
C ASP A 87 -11.67 7.66 -8.91
N SER A 88 -12.96 7.32 -8.84
CA SER A 88 -13.89 8.00 -7.93
C SER A 88 -13.57 7.71 -6.45
N ARG A 89 -12.75 6.68 -6.16
CA ARG A 89 -12.33 6.35 -4.80
C ARG A 89 -11.25 7.28 -4.26
N GLY A 90 -10.63 8.08 -5.14
CA GLY A 90 -9.53 8.96 -4.75
C GLY A 90 -9.88 9.94 -3.65
N GLY A 91 -11.06 10.56 -3.72
CA GLY A 91 -11.51 11.50 -2.69
C GLY A 91 -11.66 10.85 -1.33
N ASN A 92 -12.24 9.64 -1.28
CA ASN A 92 -12.40 8.89 -0.04
C ASN A 92 -11.06 8.48 0.56
N ALA A 93 -10.13 8.03 -0.30
CA ALA A 93 -8.79 7.65 0.13
C ALA A 93 -8.04 8.86 0.70
N GLU A 94 -8.12 9.99 0.03
CA GLU A 94 -7.47 11.22 0.47
C GLU A 94 -8.01 11.69 1.82
N MET A 95 -9.32 11.70 1.97
CA MET A 95 -9.98 12.08 3.23
C MET A 95 -9.61 11.14 4.38
N ALA A 96 -9.36 9.87 4.07
CA ALA A 96 -8.94 8.90 5.08
C ALA A 96 -7.46 9.01 5.42
N GLY A 97 -6.70 9.83 4.72
CA GLY A 97 -5.30 10.11 5.04
C GLY A 97 -4.28 9.41 4.15
N ALA A 98 -4.66 9.03 2.91
CA ALA A 98 -3.71 8.46 1.96
C ALA A 98 -2.64 9.49 1.61
N THR A 99 -1.39 9.04 1.51
CA THR A 99 -0.28 9.91 1.09
C THR A 99 -0.34 10.14 -0.41
N ARG A 100 -0.70 9.10 -1.16
CA ARG A 100 -0.89 9.15 -2.61
C ARG A 100 -2.03 8.23 -3.01
N PHE A 101 -2.62 8.50 -4.17
CA PHE A 101 -3.64 7.64 -4.77
C PHE A 101 -3.29 7.39 -6.23
N LEU A 102 -3.26 6.13 -6.66
CA LEU A 102 -2.99 5.74 -8.04
C LEU A 102 -4.14 4.96 -8.62
N VAL A 103 -4.55 5.32 -9.84
CA VAL A 103 -5.60 4.60 -10.56
C VAL A 103 -4.96 3.51 -11.41
N LYS A 104 -5.50 2.30 -11.35
CA LYS A 104 -5.06 1.18 -12.18
C LYS A 104 -5.62 1.31 -13.59
N PRO A 105 -4.91 0.94 -14.65
CA PRO A 105 -3.52 0.46 -14.59
C PRO A 105 -2.54 1.63 -14.46
N TYR A 106 -1.49 1.45 -13.70
CA TYR A 106 -0.38 2.39 -13.60
C TYR A 106 0.89 1.66 -14.02
N SER A 107 1.91 2.42 -14.44
CA SER A 107 3.18 1.76 -14.78
C SER A 107 3.93 1.42 -13.50
N PRO A 108 4.64 0.27 -13.47
CA PRO A 108 5.41 -0.10 -12.28
C PRO A 108 6.46 0.94 -11.91
N GLY A 109 7.01 1.63 -12.90
CA GLY A 109 7.96 2.71 -12.66
C GLY A 109 7.36 3.88 -11.89
N THR A 110 6.08 4.16 -12.10
CA THR A 110 5.36 5.20 -11.34
C THR A 110 5.36 4.87 -9.86
N LEU A 111 5.07 3.64 -9.51
CA LEU A 111 5.00 3.21 -8.12
C LEU A 111 6.37 3.31 -7.45
N SER A 112 7.41 2.81 -8.11
CA SER A 112 8.78 2.87 -7.61
C SER A 112 9.22 4.32 -7.40
N THR A 113 8.95 5.20 -8.36
CA THR A 113 9.30 6.62 -8.27
C THR A 113 8.62 7.28 -7.08
N GLN A 114 7.33 7.02 -6.89
CA GLN A 114 6.60 7.63 -5.77
C GLN A 114 7.08 7.11 -4.42
N LEU A 115 7.40 5.83 -4.31
CA LEU A 115 7.96 5.28 -3.08
C LEU A 115 9.32 5.94 -2.77
N SER A 116 10.17 6.10 -3.77
CA SER A 116 11.45 6.76 -3.57
C SER A 116 11.28 8.20 -3.10
N GLU A 117 10.34 8.93 -3.70
CA GLU A 117 10.04 10.30 -3.28
C GLU A 117 9.59 10.37 -1.83
N LEU A 118 8.73 9.44 -1.42
CA LEU A 118 8.17 9.45 -0.07
C LEU A 118 9.16 8.97 0.98
N LEU A 119 10.03 8.04 0.65
CA LEU A 119 10.93 7.41 1.62
C LEU A 119 12.31 8.01 1.65
N GLU A 120 12.77 8.57 0.54
CA GLU A 120 14.13 9.11 0.46
C GLU A 120 14.15 10.64 0.46
N GLY A 121 13.00 11.26 0.63
CA GLY A 121 12.88 12.70 0.78
C GLY A 121 13.23 13.48 -0.48
N GLY A 122 13.24 12.77 -1.60
CA GLY A 122 13.69 13.33 -2.85
C GLY A 122 12.57 13.83 -3.73
#